data_bbf8aa507b63b9d3cdad2a9df4eeed71
#
_entry.id   bbf8aa507b63b9d3cdad2a9df4eeed71
#
_cell.length_a   1.000
_cell.length_b   1.000
_cell.length_c   1.000
_cell.angle_alpha   90.00
_cell.angle_beta   90.00
_cell.angle_gamma   90.00
#
_symmetry.space_group_name_H-M   'P 1'
#
loop_
_entity.id
_entity.type
_entity.pdbx_description
1 polymer ?
#
loop_
_entity_poly.entity_id
_entity_poly.type
_entity_poly.pdbx_seq_one_letter_code
_entity_poly.pdbx_strand_id
1 'polypeptide(L)'
;TREDLLKGNAAIAEEFGKNVKAYCPDVKHIVVIFNPADITGLITLLYSGLKPSQVTTLAALDSTRLRSELAKHFGISMDQVENCRTYGGHGEQMAVFASTAKVDGKPLTELIGTDDSLDERSMGGDTNQGYEGWR
;
A
#
# COMPACT_ATOMS: atom_id res chain seq x y z
N THR A 1 -1.74 -9.94 -19.35
CA THR A 1 -1.06 -8.64 -19.12
C THR A 1 -1.61 -7.95 -17.87
N ARG A 2 -0.92 -6.89 -17.37
CA ARG A 2 -1.43 -6.06 -16.26
C ARG A 2 -2.79 -5.42 -16.61
N GLU A 3 -2.98 -5.10 -17.88
CA GLU A 3 -4.20 -4.52 -18.39
C GLU A 3 -5.38 -5.50 -18.36
N ASP A 4 -5.13 -6.77 -18.67
CA ASP A 4 -6.15 -7.82 -18.60
C ASP A 4 -6.55 -8.10 -17.15
N LEU A 5 -5.59 -8.06 -16.22
CA LEU A 5 -5.85 -8.18 -14.79
C LEU A 5 -6.69 -7.01 -14.26
N LEU A 6 -6.40 -5.78 -14.72
CA LEU A 6 -7.18 -4.61 -14.37
C LEU A 6 -8.64 -4.74 -14.85
N LYS A 7 -8.84 -5.15 -16.10
CA LYS A 7 -10.18 -5.37 -16.65
C LYS A 7 -10.94 -6.45 -15.88
N GLY A 8 -10.27 -7.57 -15.56
CA GLY A 8 -10.86 -8.64 -14.77
C GLY A 8 -11.26 -8.19 -13.37
N ASN A 9 -10.36 -7.49 -12.66
CA ASN A 9 -10.65 -7.01 -11.33
C ASN A 9 -11.71 -5.90 -11.30
N ALA A 10 -11.78 -5.07 -12.33
CA ALA A 10 -12.85 -4.09 -12.50
C ALA A 10 -14.21 -4.75 -12.64
N ALA A 11 -14.32 -5.80 -13.44
CA ALA A 11 -15.56 -6.57 -13.59
C ALA A 11 -16.00 -7.24 -12.28
N ILE A 12 -15.05 -7.80 -11.53
CA ILE A 12 -15.31 -8.39 -10.21
C ILE A 12 -15.82 -7.31 -9.23
N ALA A 13 -15.20 -6.12 -9.22
CA ALA A 13 -15.62 -5.02 -8.36
C ALA A 13 -17.04 -4.53 -8.68
N GLU A 14 -17.38 -4.46 -9.98
CA GLU A 14 -18.70 -4.11 -10.44
C GLU A 14 -19.75 -5.13 -9.98
N GLU A 15 -19.50 -6.43 -10.22
CA GLU A 15 -20.37 -7.51 -9.80
C GLU A 15 -20.55 -7.52 -8.28
N PHE A 16 -19.44 -7.39 -7.54
CA PHE A 16 -19.47 -7.29 -6.08
C PHE A 16 -20.32 -6.11 -5.61
N GLY A 17 -20.14 -4.92 -6.17
CA GLY A 17 -20.93 -3.74 -5.85
C GLY A 17 -22.43 -3.96 -6.09
N LYS A 18 -22.80 -4.55 -7.24
CA LYS A 18 -24.20 -4.91 -7.55
C LYS A 18 -24.77 -5.89 -6.55
N ASN A 19 -23.99 -6.90 -6.15
CA ASN A 19 -24.42 -7.90 -5.17
C ASN A 19 -24.59 -7.28 -3.77
N VAL A 20 -23.71 -6.38 -3.36
CA VAL A 20 -23.87 -5.62 -2.12
C VAL A 20 -25.18 -4.84 -2.12
N LYS A 21 -25.46 -4.11 -3.21
CA LYS A 21 -26.72 -3.37 -3.35
C LYS A 21 -27.95 -4.25 -3.27
N ALA A 22 -27.89 -5.43 -3.88
CA ALA A 22 -29.05 -6.34 -3.97
C ALA A 22 -29.27 -7.14 -2.67
N TYR A 23 -28.20 -7.58 -2.03
CA TYR A 23 -28.29 -8.58 -0.95
C TYR A 23 -27.85 -8.06 0.42
N CYS A 24 -27.07 -6.98 0.47
CA CYS A 24 -26.51 -6.42 1.71
C CYS A 24 -26.65 -4.89 1.78
N PRO A 25 -27.83 -4.30 1.52
CA PRO A 25 -28.00 -2.85 1.45
C PRO A 25 -27.72 -2.14 2.78
N ASP A 26 -27.82 -2.86 3.90
CA ASP A 26 -27.62 -2.33 5.25
C ASP A 26 -26.20 -2.52 5.79
N VAL A 27 -25.25 -2.93 4.94
CA VAL A 27 -23.86 -3.07 5.35
C VAL A 27 -23.31 -1.73 5.84
N LYS A 28 -22.63 -1.73 6.98
CA LYS A 28 -22.15 -0.48 7.61
C LYS A 28 -20.90 0.06 6.94
N HIS A 29 -20.00 -0.85 6.57
CA HIS A 29 -18.72 -0.48 5.98
C HIS A 29 -18.14 -1.61 5.14
N ILE A 30 -17.49 -1.27 4.03
CA ILE A 30 -16.75 -2.21 3.17
C ILE A 30 -15.29 -1.76 3.10
N VAL A 31 -14.38 -2.70 3.23
CA VAL A 31 -12.94 -2.49 3.00
C VAL A 31 -12.52 -3.28 1.77
N VAL A 32 -12.11 -2.60 0.72
CA VAL A 32 -11.66 -3.19 -0.54
C VAL A 32 -10.16 -3.35 -0.50
N ILE A 33 -9.67 -4.58 -0.71
CA ILE A 33 -8.26 -4.94 -0.57
C ILE A 33 -7.60 -5.47 -1.85
N PHE A 34 -8.36 -5.72 -2.91
CA PHE A 34 -7.80 -6.27 -4.15
C PHE A 34 -7.38 -5.18 -5.13
N ASN A 35 -6.25 -5.43 -5.79
CA ASN A 35 -5.57 -4.45 -6.62
C ASN A 35 -6.17 -4.29 -8.02
N PRO A 36 -6.08 -3.07 -8.58
CA PRO A 36 -5.64 -1.83 -7.93
C PRO A 36 -6.72 -1.25 -7.01
N ALA A 37 -6.45 -1.23 -5.70
CA ALA A 37 -7.45 -0.99 -4.66
C ALA A 37 -8.22 0.33 -4.82
N ASP A 38 -7.56 1.40 -5.28
CA ASP A 38 -8.21 2.69 -5.50
C ASP A 38 -9.28 2.62 -6.59
N ILE A 39 -9.00 1.90 -7.69
CA ILE A 39 -9.93 1.73 -8.81
C ILE A 39 -11.05 0.76 -8.43
N THR A 40 -10.71 -0.39 -7.86
CA THR A 40 -11.70 -1.39 -7.47
C THR A 40 -12.61 -0.89 -6.34
N GLY A 41 -12.08 -0.10 -5.41
CA GLY A 41 -12.85 0.57 -4.39
C GLY A 41 -13.82 1.61 -4.95
N LEU A 42 -13.37 2.42 -5.91
CA LEU A 42 -14.23 3.39 -6.60
C LEU A 42 -15.37 2.68 -7.37
N ILE A 43 -15.05 1.63 -8.10
CA ILE A 43 -16.06 0.84 -8.84
C ILE A 43 -17.06 0.23 -7.86
N THR A 44 -16.59 -0.39 -6.78
CA THR A 44 -17.45 -0.94 -5.73
C THR A 44 -18.39 0.13 -5.15
N LEU A 45 -17.89 1.32 -4.87
CA LEU A 45 -18.68 2.44 -4.39
C LEU A 45 -19.79 2.82 -5.38
N LEU A 46 -19.44 2.98 -6.66
CA LEU A 46 -20.37 3.40 -7.70
C LEU A 46 -21.53 2.41 -7.89
N TYR A 47 -21.26 1.13 -7.82
CA TYR A 47 -22.27 0.08 -8.06
C TYR A 47 -22.99 -0.39 -6.80
N SER A 48 -22.43 -0.20 -5.61
CA SER A 48 -23.06 -0.63 -4.35
C SER A 48 -24.18 0.29 -3.86
N GLY A 49 -24.19 1.55 -4.31
CA GLY A 49 -25.13 2.56 -3.82
C GLY A 49 -24.86 3.03 -2.38
N LEU A 50 -23.70 2.65 -1.82
CA LEU A 50 -23.26 3.10 -0.50
C LEU A 50 -22.74 4.54 -0.54
N LYS A 51 -22.62 5.15 0.62
CA LYS A 51 -22.01 6.49 0.77
C LYS A 51 -20.48 6.37 0.71
N PRO A 52 -19.76 7.40 0.25
CA PRO A 52 -18.29 7.41 0.26
C PRO A 52 -17.66 7.07 1.62
N SER A 53 -18.30 7.46 2.72
CA SER A 53 -17.84 7.16 4.07
C SER A 53 -17.99 5.68 4.48
N GLN A 54 -18.69 4.88 3.70
CA GLN A 54 -18.93 3.45 3.94
C GLN A 54 -18.01 2.53 3.13
N VAL A 55 -17.20 3.07 2.22
CA VAL A 55 -16.28 2.28 1.40
C VAL A 55 -14.87 2.85 1.56
N THR A 56 -13.96 2.03 2.02
CA THR A 56 -12.52 2.36 2.09
C THR A 56 -11.70 1.35 1.35
N THR A 57 -10.49 1.74 0.99
CA THR A 57 -9.49 0.86 0.40
C THR A 57 -8.34 0.64 1.39
N LEU A 58 -7.73 -0.53 1.36
CA LEU A 58 -6.58 -0.85 2.18
C LEU A 58 -5.36 -1.08 1.29
N ALA A 59 -4.44 -0.12 1.29
CA ALA A 59 -3.17 -0.15 0.58
C ALA A 59 -1.96 0.01 1.51
N ALA A 60 -2.16 -0.08 2.83
CA ALA A 60 -1.12 0.14 3.83
C ALA A 60 -0.09 -1.01 3.96
N LEU A 61 -0.31 -2.13 3.26
CA LEU A 61 0.53 -3.32 3.39
C LEU A 61 1.99 -3.05 3.00
N ASP A 62 2.22 -2.27 1.94
CA ASP A 62 3.57 -1.92 1.48
C ASP A 62 4.33 -1.08 2.50
N SER A 63 3.66 -0.11 3.11
CA SER A 63 4.22 0.67 4.22
C SER A 63 4.57 -0.21 5.44
N THR A 64 3.74 -1.20 5.74
CA THR A 64 3.97 -2.14 6.84
C THR A 64 5.16 -3.06 6.54
N ARG A 65 5.31 -3.51 5.30
CA ARG A 65 6.44 -4.33 4.86
C ARG A 65 7.76 -3.54 4.94
N LEU A 66 7.78 -2.32 4.41
CA LEU A 66 8.95 -1.44 4.54
C LEU A 66 9.32 -1.22 6.00
N ARG A 67 8.34 -0.97 6.86
CA ARG A 67 8.54 -0.83 8.30
C ARG A 67 9.18 -2.07 8.92
N SER A 68 8.71 -3.26 8.53
CA SER A 68 9.27 -4.53 8.98
C SER A 68 10.72 -4.72 8.53
N GLU A 69 11.04 -4.40 7.27
CA GLU A 69 12.40 -4.53 6.76
C GLU A 69 13.36 -3.53 7.42
N LEU A 70 12.94 -2.29 7.65
CA LEU A 70 13.75 -1.33 8.41
C LEU A 70 13.98 -1.81 9.84
N ALA A 71 12.97 -2.33 10.51
CA ALA A 71 13.11 -2.87 11.87
C ALA A 71 14.13 -4.02 11.91
N LYS A 72 14.09 -4.93 10.95
CA LYS A 72 15.06 -6.02 10.80
C LYS A 72 16.48 -5.50 10.53
N HIS A 73 16.61 -4.55 9.59
CA HIS A 73 17.91 -3.98 9.20
C HIS A 73 18.62 -3.31 10.38
N PHE A 74 17.87 -2.55 11.18
CA PHE A 74 18.43 -1.85 12.35
C PHE A 74 18.41 -2.71 13.63
N GLY A 75 17.88 -3.93 13.59
CA GLY A 75 17.82 -4.84 14.74
C GLY A 75 16.94 -4.34 15.90
N ILE A 76 15.86 -3.62 15.57
CA ILE A 76 14.94 -3.02 16.54
C ILE A 76 13.52 -3.57 16.39
N SER A 77 12.65 -3.22 17.30
CA SER A 77 11.22 -3.57 17.21
C SER A 77 10.48 -2.68 16.20
N MET A 78 9.43 -3.22 15.56
CA MET A 78 8.63 -2.48 14.57
C MET A 78 7.96 -1.22 15.15
N ASP A 79 7.65 -1.18 16.42
CA ASP A 79 7.07 -0.02 17.09
C ASP A 79 8.05 1.15 17.23
N GLN A 80 9.35 0.90 17.13
CA GLN A 80 10.40 1.92 17.08
C GLN A 80 10.62 2.52 15.67
N VAL A 81 9.92 2.01 14.65
CA VAL A 81 9.91 2.58 13.30
C VAL A 81 8.63 3.38 13.10
N GLU A 82 8.76 4.70 13.01
CA GLU A 82 7.65 5.63 12.94
C GLU A 82 7.54 6.30 11.55
N ASN A 83 6.34 6.68 11.18
CA ASN A 83 6.05 7.46 9.95
C ASN A 83 6.63 6.86 8.67
N CYS A 84 6.86 5.56 8.65
CA CYS A 84 7.34 4.83 7.50
C CYS A 84 6.19 4.62 6.52
N ARG A 85 6.23 5.30 5.37
CA ARG A 85 5.15 5.29 4.39
C ARG A 85 5.67 5.13 2.97
N THR A 86 4.92 4.35 2.19
CA THR A 86 5.10 4.22 0.76
C THR A 86 3.89 4.80 0.03
N TYR A 87 4.11 5.39 -1.13
CA TYR A 87 3.09 5.98 -1.98
C TYR A 87 3.31 5.59 -3.43
N GLY A 88 2.29 5.74 -4.26
CA GLY A 88 2.34 5.46 -5.69
C GLY A 88 1.73 4.12 -6.07
N GLY A 89 1.94 3.71 -7.31
CA GLY A 89 1.44 2.44 -7.82
C GLY A 89 2.15 1.25 -7.19
N HIS A 90 1.42 0.18 -6.92
CA HIS A 90 1.97 -1.07 -6.38
C HIS A 90 2.90 -1.73 -7.42
N GLY A 91 4.18 -1.43 -7.35
CA GLY A 91 5.21 -1.87 -8.30
C GLY A 91 6.38 -0.87 -8.41
N GLU A 92 6.98 -0.77 -9.59
CA GLU A 92 8.14 0.08 -9.86
C GLU A 92 7.91 1.60 -9.64
N GLN A 93 6.64 2.00 -9.57
CA GLN A 93 6.25 3.40 -9.33
C GLN A 93 6.05 3.72 -7.84
N MET A 94 6.37 2.78 -6.97
CA MET A 94 6.26 2.98 -5.54
C MET A 94 7.39 3.87 -5.03
N ALA A 95 7.05 4.90 -4.26
CA ALA A 95 8.00 5.82 -3.66
C ALA A 95 7.98 5.73 -2.14
N VAL A 96 9.15 5.74 -1.54
CA VAL A 96 9.34 5.78 -0.08
C VAL A 96 9.54 7.22 0.37
N PHE A 97 8.80 7.64 1.40
CA PHE A 97 9.02 8.95 2.04
C PHE A 97 10.03 8.81 3.19
N ALA A 98 11.30 8.70 2.83
CA ALA A 98 12.39 8.56 3.80
C ALA A 98 12.53 9.78 4.72
N SER A 99 12.21 10.98 4.24
CA SER A 99 12.30 12.23 5.00
C SER A 99 11.36 12.30 6.21
N THR A 100 10.26 11.54 6.21
CA THR A 100 9.31 11.51 7.32
C THR A 100 9.50 10.32 8.25
N ALA A 101 10.22 9.29 7.81
CA ALA A 101 10.45 8.08 8.58
C ALA A 101 11.45 8.31 9.71
N LYS A 102 11.19 7.70 10.85
CA LYS A 102 12.08 7.70 12.02
C LYS A 102 12.37 6.26 12.47
N VAL A 103 13.58 6.06 12.92
CA VAL A 103 14.05 4.78 13.47
C VAL A 103 14.62 5.08 14.85
N ASP A 104 14.03 4.51 15.89
CA ASP A 104 14.38 4.79 17.30
C ASP A 104 14.45 6.29 17.61
N GLY A 105 13.42 7.04 17.14
CA GLY A 105 13.29 8.48 17.30
C GLY A 105 14.22 9.36 16.43
N LYS A 106 15.15 8.77 15.68
CA LYS A 106 16.06 9.48 14.79
C LYS A 106 15.53 9.51 13.37
N PRO A 107 15.67 10.62 12.63
CA PRO A 107 15.29 10.66 11.21
C PRO A 107 16.03 9.58 10.41
N LEU A 108 15.31 8.86 9.55
CA LEU A 108 15.91 7.82 8.71
C LEU A 108 17.02 8.40 7.82
N THR A 109 16.84 9.61 7.31
CA THR A 109 17.82 10.32 6.48
C THR A 109 19.16 10.59 7.19
N GLU A 110 19.16 10.72 8.51
CA GLU A 110 20.41 10.86 9.28
C GLU A 110 21.14 9.51 9.43
N LEU A 111 20.41 8.41 9.45
CA LEU A 111 20.96 7.07 9.65
C LEU A 111 21.53 6.47 8.36
N ILE A 112 20.87 6.74 7.22
CA ILE A 112 21.30 6.26 5.91
C ILE A 112 22.20 7.27 5.15
N GLY A 113 22.37 8.48 5.71
CA GLY A 113 23.04 9.59 5.07
C GLY A 113 22.12 10.40 4.15
N THR A 114 22.43 11.70 4.03
CA THR A 114 21.72 12.62 3.12
C THR A 114 22.54 12.88 1.87
N ASP A 115 23.61 12.14 1.70
CA ASP A 115 24.60 12.36 0.68
C ASP A 115 24.11 11.85 -0.69
N ASP A 116 24.58 12.49 -1.77
CA ASP A 116 24.38 12.08 -3.17
C ASP A 116 24.82 10.62 -3.45
N SER A 117 25.41 9.98 -2.44
CA SER A 117 25.75 8.57 -2.38
C SER A 117 24.61 7.65 -1.93
N LEU A 118 23.39 8.16 -1.73
CA LEU A 118 22.20 7.31 -1.75
C LEU A 118 22.06 6.76 -3.17
N ASP A 119 22.99 5.87 -3.47
CA ASP A 119 22.96 5.04 -4.65
C ASP A 119 21.54 4.43 -4.70
N GLU A 120 20.86 4.62 -5.79
CA GLU A 120 19.58 3.98 -6.07
C GLU A 120 19.60 2.48 -5.74
N ARG A 121 20.80 1.87 -5.68
CA ARG A 121 21.04 0.48 -5.25
C ARG A 121 20.95 0.27 -3.74
N SER A 122 21.26 1.23 -2.89
CA SER A 122 21.13 1.05 -1.44
C SER A 122 19.69 1.22 -0.97
N MET A 123 18.94 2.08 -1.64
CA MET A 123 17.50 2.22 -1.41
C MET A 123 16.71 1.15 -2.19
N GLY A 124 17.16 0.78 -3.39
CA GLY A 124 16.57 -0.27 -4.22
C GLY A 124 16.91 -1.68 -3.74
N GLY A 125 18.04 -1.89 -3.03
CA GLY A 125 18.40 -3.17 -2.45
C GLY A 125 17.42 -3.62 -1.37
N ASP A 126 17.09 -2.74 -0.44
CA ASP A 126 16.17 -3.07 0.65
C ASP A 126 14.69 -3.03 0.22
N THR A 127 14.33 -2.18 -0.74
CA THR A 127 13.01 -2.23 -1.36
C THR A 127 12.87 -3.41 -2.34
N ASN A 128 13.93 -3.82 -3.03
CA ASN A 128 13.89 -4.97 -3.94
C ASN A 128 13.95 -6.32 -3.22
N GLN A 129 14.58 -6.45 -2.05
CA GLN A 129 14.44 -7.69 -1.26
C GLN A 129 13.01 -7.88 -0.76
N GLY A 130 12.33 -6.82 -0.41
CA GLY A 130 10.88 -6.86 -0.20
C GLY A 130 10.10 -7.25 -1.46
N TYR A 131 10.60 -6.89 -2.65
CA TYR A 131 9.93 -7.09 -3.93
C TYR A 131 10.08 -8.51 -4.48
N GLU A 132 11.23 -9.18 -4.27
CA GLU A 132 11.43 -10.58 -4.70
C GLU A 132 10.67 -11.59 -3.84
N GLY A 133 10.39 -11.26 -2.58
CA GLY A 133 9.52 -12.06 -1.73
C GLY A 133 8.02 -11.97 -2.05
N TRP A 134 7.65 -11.23 -3.12
CA TRP A 134 6.27 -10.96 -3.50
C TRP A 134 5.83 -11.62 -4.81
N ARG A 135 6.70 -12.42 -5.41
CA ARG A 135 6.37 -13.20 -6.62
C ARG A 135 5.91 -14.60 -6.27
#